data_2a7abbe482e4fd36121a5b9e5e2f7d1f
#
_entry.id   2a7abbe482e4fd36121a5b9e5e2f7d1f
#
_cell.length_a   1.000
_cell.length_b   1.000
_cell.length_c   1.000
_cell.angle_alpha   90.00
_cell.angle_beta   90.00
_cell.angle_gamma   90.00
#
_symmetry.space_group_name_H-M   'P 1'
#
loop_
_entity.id
_entity.type
_entity.pdbx_description
1 polymer ?
#
loop_
_entity_poly.entity_id
_entity_poly.type
_entity_poly.pdbx_seq_one_letter_code
_entity_poly.pdbx_strand_id
1 'polypeptide(L)'
;MAVGVIMPRQGQSVESCIIELRVKEGDKVNVGDILFGYETDKASFEEESPAAGTVLKLLVNDGDDVPCLDTVMVVGEPGEDISEFVKGGATPEVKEAAKAEEAAPAPVAEAPVSTATADSDLKISPRAKNEAERQNLDLTKAVPTGPNGRIIERDVMVLAEKGYKVTAAAALDYAGGKEGSGLGGAVSVADLSAAAPAAASAAAVSAVPAAEFTDIKLPNIRKVIAKSMHASLSELAQLTHHFSFDATAILAYRERVKSSAEKLGLPNITLNDIVLYAVSRTLKKYPDMNAHFLGDSIRQFSHVNLGMAVDTERGLLVPTLFGTDTLSLSEISVKAKELAAGAQSGRISPDLLSGGTFTVSNLGALGVEMFTPIINPPQTGILGVCNITYKLKKSGQTYPAMGLSLTYDHRAVDGAPASRFMKDLCEALENFDILLAK
;
A
#
# COMPACT_ATOMS: atom_id res chain seq x y z
N MET A 1 -9.49 -18.28 -36.15
CA MET A 1 -9.04 -19.04 -34.95
C MET A 1 -8.97 -18.07 -33.79
N ALA A 2 -9.64 -18.38 -32.68
CA ALA A 2 -9.62 -17.56 -31.50
C ALA A 2 -8.19 -17.51 -30.90
N VAL A 3 -7.73 -16.31 -30.54
CA VAL A 3 -6.41 -16.05 -29.97
C VAL A 3 -6.60 -15.49 -28.57
N GLY A 4 -6.00 -16.17 -27.58
CA GLY A 4 -5.96 -15.66 -26.20
C GLY A 4 -4.88 -14.58 -26.09
N VAL A 5 -5.25 -13.41 -25.58
CA VAL A 5 -4.31 -12.33 -25.24
C VAL A 5 -3.94 -12.49 -23.77
N ILE A 6 -2.65 -12.68 -23.51
CA ILE A 6 -2.12 -12.93 -22.16
C ILE A 6 -1.53 -11.64 -21.56
N MET A 7 -1.52 -11.56 -20.22
CA MET A 7 -0.82 -10.51 -19.51
C MET A 7 0.70 -10.63 -19.73
N PRO A 8 1.38 -9.66 -20.38
CA PRO A 8 2.81 -9.77 -20.64
C PRO A 8 3.63 -9.64 -19.36
N ARG A 9 4.77 -10.31 -19.32
CA ARG A 9 5.72 -10.24 -18.22
C ARG A 9 6.83 -9.24 -18.52
N GLN A 10 6.83 -8.12 -17.80
CA GLN A 10 7.86 -7.09 -17.92
C GLN A 10 8.93 -7.24 -16.81
N GLY A 11 9.99 -8.00 -17.13
CA GLY A 11 11.11 -8.26 -16.20
C GLY A 11 10.91 -9.49 -15.29
N GLN A 12 11.95 -9.83 -14.52
CA GLN A 12 11.95 -11.06 -13.69
C GLN A 12 11.25 -10.88 -12.33
N SER A 13 10.97 -9.67 -11.91
CA SER A 13 10.44 -9.35 -10.57
C SER A 13 8.97 -8.93 -10.55
N VAL A 14 8.28 -8.93 -11.70
CA VAL A 14 6.85 -8.56 -11.77
C VAL A 14 6.03 -9.84 -11.76
N GLU A 15 5.21 -10.04 -10.74
CA GLU A 15 4.35 -11.22 -10.58
C GLU A 15 2.92 -10.95 -11.04
N SER A 16 2.41 -9.73 -10.87
CA SER A 16 1.07 -9.31 -11.28
C SER A 16 1.03 -7.84 -11.70
N CYS A 17 0.02 -7.46 -12.50
CA CYS A 17 -0.17 -6.10 -13.00
C CYS A 17 -1.64 -5.69 -12.85
N ILE A 18 -1.89 -4.41 -12.56
CA ILE A 18 -3.25 -3.83 -12.55
C ILE A 18 -3.62 -3.48 -13.98
N ILE A 19 -4.75 -4.03 -14.46
CA ILE A 19 -5.23 -3.85 -15.83
C ILE A 19 -6.23 -2.68 -15.95
N GLU A 20 -6.16 -1.94 -17.06
CA GLU A 20 -7.15 -0.95 -17.48
C GLU A 20 -7.65 -1.32 -18.89
N LEU A 21 -8.89 -1.79 -18.98
CA LEU A 21 -9.47 -2.25 -20.23
C LEU A 21 -9.85 -1.07 -21.11
N ARG A 22 -9.43 -1.10 -22.41
CA ARG A 22 -9.76 -0.08 -23.41
C ARG A 22 -10.87 -0.53 -24.37
N VAL A 23 -11.18 -1.85 -24.37
CA VAL A 23 -12.19 -2.47 -25.25
C VAL A 23 -13.23 -3.22 -24.42
N LYS A 24 -14.38 -3.49 -25.05
CA LYS A 24 -15.50 -4.25 -24.46
C LYS A 24 -15.77 -5.53 -25.24
N GLU A 25 -16.47 -6.46 -24.62
CA GLU A 25 -16.96 -7.66 -25.34
C GLU A 25 -17.83 -7.24 -26.53
N GLY A 26 -17.54 -7.79 -27.70
CA GLY A 26 -18.21 -7.47 -28.97
C GLY A 26 -17.54 -6.38 -29.81
N ASP A 27 -16.52 -5.68 -29.30
CA ASP A 27 -15.78 -4.68 -30.07
C ASP A 27 -14.94 -5.33 -31.15
N LYS A 28 -14.86 -4.68 -32.34
CA LYS A 28 -13.98 -5.11 -33.43
C LYS A 28 -12.64 -4.44 -33.29
N VAL A 29 -11.58 -5.23 -33.36
CA VAL A 29 -10.19 -4.79 -33.23
C VAL A 29 -9.36 -5.24 -34.42
N ASN A 30 -8.39 -4.43 -34.82
CA ASN A 30 -7.40 -4.76 -35.83
C ASN A 30 -6.05 -5.07 -35.15
N VAL A 31 -5.14 -5.67 -35.90
CA VAL A 31 -3.77 -5.87 -35.43
C VAL A 31 -3.13 -4.50 -35.16
N GLY A 32 -2.61 -4.32 -33.91
CA GLY A 32 -2.00 -3.07 -33.45
C GLY A 32 -2.97 -2.11 -32.74
N ASP A 33 -4.27 -2.43 -32.62
CA ASP A 33 -5.19 -1.65 -31.79
C ASP A 33 -4.92 -1.92 -30.30
N ILE A 34 -4.94 -0.89 -29.46
CA ILE A 34 -4.70 -1.01 -28.02
C ILE A 34 -5.90 -1.69 -27.36
N LEU A 35 -5.67 -2.86 -26.76
CA LEU A 35 -6.69 -3.65 -26.07
C LEU A 35 -6.84 -3.26 -24.60
N PHE A 36 -5.73 -3.11 -23.91
CA PHE A 36 -5.71 -2.70 -22.51
C PHE A 36 -4.38 -2.03 -22.16
N GLY A 37 -4.43 -1.13 -21.19
CA GLY A 37 -3.27 -0.66 -20.45
C GLY A 37 -3.05 -1.55 -19.23
N TYR A 38 -1.79 -1.74 -18.85
CA TYR A 38 -1.47 -2.39 -17.59
C TYR A 38 -0.38 -1.64 -16.85
N GLU A 39 -0.54 -1.58 -15.54
CA GLU A 39 0.39 -0.86 -14.68
C GLU A 39 1.10 -1.83 -13.74
N THR A 40 2.42 -1.71 -13.75
CA THR A 40 3.29 -2.31 -12.73
C THR A 40 3.52 -1.30 -11.61
N ASP A 41 4.19 -1.70 -10.55
CA ASP A 41 4.65 -0.80 -9.49
C ASP A 41 5.57 0.33 -9.98
N LYS A 42 6.06 0.26 -11.23
CA LYS A 42 7.12 1.12 -11.78
C LYS A 42 6.76 1.86 -13.05
N ALA A 43 5.86 1.32 -13.87
CA ALA A 43 5.51 1.90 -15.17
C ALA A 43 4.15 1.43 -15.66
N SER A 44 3.55 2.22 -16.57
CA SER A 44 2.34 1.87 -17.30
C SER A 44 2.74 1.49 -18.74
N PHE A 45 2.14 0.43 -19.24
CA PHE A 45 2.33 -0.09 -20.59
C PHE A 45 0.98 -0.25 -21.27
N GLU A 46 1.00 -0.34 -22.61
CA GLU A 46 -0.18 -0.63 -23.40
C GLU A 46 0.06 -1.91 -24.21
N GLU A 47 -0.93 -2.78 -24.26
CA GLU A 47 -0.88 -4.03 -25.02
C GLU A 47 -1.74 -3.92 -26.26
N GLU A 48 -1.10 -4.23 -27.41
CA GLU A 48 -1.72 -4.17 -28.72
C GLU A 48 -2.31 -5.53 -29.11
N SER A 49 -3.35 -5.50 -29.96
CA SER A 49 -3.96 -6.72 -30.47
C SER A 49 -3.02 -7.50 -31.41
N PRO A 50 -2.72 -8.77 -31.12
CA PRO A 50 -1.91 -9.61 -32.00
C PRO A 50 -2.68 -10.10 -33.23
N ALA A 51 -4.01 -9.98 -33.24
CA ALA A 51 -4.87 -10.46 -34.33
C ALA A 51 -6.04 -9.51 -34.59
N ALA A 52 -6.52 -9.46 -35.84
CA ALA A 52 -7.76 -8.80 -36.17
C ALA A 52 -8.95 -9.72 -35.89
N GLY A 53 -10.00 -9.19 -35.26
CA GLY A 53 -11.19 -9.97 -34.94
C GLY A 53 -12.18 -9.18 -34.07
N THR A 54 -13.03 -9.91 -33.38
CA THR A 54 -13.97 -9.39 -32.39
C THR A 54 -13.54 -9.87 -31.01
N VAL A 55 -13.61 -9.03 -30.00
CA VAL A 55 -13.39 -9.41 -28.60
C VAL A 55 -14.52 -10.35 -28.19
N LEU A 56 -14.24 -11.66 -28.10
CA LEU A 56 -15.24 -12.67 -27.83
C LEU A 56 -15.60 -12.73 -26.36
N LYS A 57 -14.60 -12.59 -25.48
CA LYS A 57 -14.81 -12.61 -24.03
C LYS A 57 -13.69 -11.90 -23.29
N LEU A 58 -14.06 -11.16 -22.24
CA LEU A 58 -13.17 -10.64 -21.21
C LEU A 58 -13.15 -11.64 -20.02
N LEU A 59 -11.95 -12.03 -19.59
CA LEU A 59 -11.75 -12.96 -18.48
C LEU A 59 -11.42 -12.24 -17.16
N VAL A 60 -11.18 -10.93 -17.23
CA VAL A 60 -10.83 -10.05 -16.10
C VAL A 60 -11.66 -8.78 -16.17
N ASN A 61 -11.79 -8.08 -15.02
CA ASN A 61 -12.49 -6.80 -14.96
C ASN A 61 -11.52 -5.61 -14.95
N ASP A 62 -12.02 -4.44 -15.32
CA ASP A 62 -11.25 -3.20 -15.24
C ASP A 62 -10.81 -2.91 -13.81
N GLY A 63 -9.49 -2.77 -13.61
CA GLY A 63 -8.85 -2.54 -12.33
C GLY A 63 -8.49 -3.78 -11.51
N ASP A 64 -8.66 -4.99 -12.08
CA ASP A 64 -8.21 -6.23 -11.43
C ASP A 64 -6.67 -6.33 -11.42
N ASP A 65 -6.14 -7.01 -10.40
CA ASP A 65 -4.71 -7.37 -10.27
C ASP A 65 -4.52 -8.76 -10.92
N VAL A 66 -3.94 -8.77 -12.12
CA VAL A 66 -3.85 -9.96 -12.97
C VAL A 66 -2.43 -10.51 -12.94
N PRO A 67 -2.24 -11.80 -12.61
CA PRO A 67 -0.93 -12.43 -12.66
C PRO A 67 -0.34 -12.40 -14.08
N CYS A 68 0.99 -12.24 -14.17
CA CYS A 68 1.68 -12.30 -15.46
C CYS A 68 1.50 -13.69 -16.09
N LEU A 69 1.30 -13.72 -17.41
CA LEU A 69 1.03 -14.88 -18.25
C LEU A 69 -0.40 -15.46 -18.16
N ASP A 70 -1.29 -14.89 -17.34
CA ASP A 70 -2.69 -15.27 -17.35
C ASP A 70 -3.40 -14.69 -18.58
N THR A 71 -4.42 -15.39 -19.08
CA THR A 71 -5.21 -14.94 -20.23
C THR A 71 -6.19 -13.85 -19.78
N VAL A 72 -6.08 -12.68 -20.41
CA VAL A 72 -6.88 -11.48 -20.11
C VAL A 72 -8.18 -11.47 -20.90
N MET A 73 -8.10 -11.76 -22.20
CA MET A 73 -9.24 -11.75 -23.13
C MET A 73 -9.00 -12.68 -24.30
N VAL A 74 -10.06 -12.94 -25.04
CA VAL A 74 -10.02 -13.75 -26.26
C VAL A 74 -10.54 -12.95 -27.44
N VAL A 75 -9.73 -12.88 -28.52
CA VAL A 75 -10.06 -12.22 -29.77
C VAL A 75 -10.20 -13.26 -30.87
N GLY A 76 -11.27 -13.20 -31.67
CA GLY A 76 -11.51 -14.16 -32.73
C GLY A 76 -12.75 -13.84 -33.59
N GLU A 77 -13.24 -14.77 -34.40
CA GLU A 77 -14.48 -14.60 -35.15
C GLU A 77 -15.71 -14.97 -34.31
N PRO A 78 -16.85 -14.27 -34.47
CA PRO A 78 -18.06 -14.57 -33.72
C PRO A 78 -18.53 -16.02 -33.94
N GLY A 79 -18.61 -16.80 -32.86
CA GLY A 79 -19.05 -18.22 -32.87
C GLY A 79 -17.92 -19.23 -32.76
N GLU A 80 -16.67 -18.82 -32.64
CA GLU A 80 -15.55 -19.74 -32.36
C GLU A 80 -15.61 -20.29 -30.91
N ASP A 81 -15.16 -21.54 -30.76
CA ASP A 81 -15.11 -22.18 -29.43
C ASP A 81 -13.97 -21.61 -28.59
N ILE A 82 -14.32 -21.01 -27.46
CA ILE A 82 -13.39 -20.40 -26.49
C ILE A 82 -13.18 -21.25 -25.24
N SER A 83 -13.69 -22.48 -25.21
CA SER A 83 -13.69 -23.37 -24.02
C SER A 83 -12.30 -23.68 -23.51
N GLU A 84 -11.28 -23.68 -24.37
CA GLU A 84 -9.88 -23.90 -23.99
C GLU A 84 -9.30 -22.76 -23.16
N PHE A 85 -9.70 -21.52 -23.43
CA PHE A 85 -9.20 -20.33 -22.74
C PHE A 85 -9.93 -20.06 -21.42
N VAL A 86 -11.17 -20.53 -21.27
CA VAL A 86 -11.98 -20.34 -20.05
C VAL A 86 -11.59 -21.35 -18.95
N LYS A 87 -10.92 -22.46 -19.28
CA LYS A 87 -10.49 -23.49 -18.32
C LYS A 87 -9.05 -23.30 -17.78
N GLY A 88 -8.32 -22.31 -18.23
CA GLY A 88 -6.89 -22.11 -17.97
C GLY A 88 -6.55 -21.20 -16.76
N GLY A 89 -7.29 -21.27 -15.68
CA GLY A 89 -6.92 -20.65 -14.42
C GLY A 89 -6.31 -21.68 -13.45
N ALA A 90 -5.10 -22.19 -13.72
CA ALA A 90 -4.28 -22.89 -12.72
C ALA A 90 -2.85 -23.10 -13.24
N THR A 91 -1.88 -22.63 -12.51
CA THR A 91 -0.43 -22.81 -12.54
C THR A 91 0.04 -24.21 -12.95
N PRO A 92 1.15 -24.34 -13.70
CA PRO A 92 1.86 -25.62 -13.82
C PRO A 92 2.77 -25.82 -12.60
N GLU A 93 2.33 -26.65 -11.67
CA GLU A 93 3.18 -27.25 -10.65
C GLU A 93 4.07 -28.34 -11.25
N VAL A 94 5.34 -28.26 -10.92
CA VAL A 94 6.34 -29.31 -11.19
C VAL A 94 6.02 -30.54 -10.34
N LYS A 95 5.88 -31.70 -11.01
CA LYS A 95 5.66 -33.00 -10.39
C LYS A 95 6.86 -33.44 -9.57
N GLU A 96 6.62 -33.87 -8.33
CA GLU A 96 7.26 -35.06 -7.79
C GLU A 96 6.28 -35.85 -6.93
N ALA A 97 6.35 -37.19 -7.07
CA ALA A 97 5.32 -38.14 -6.72
C ALA A 97 5.46 -38.70 -5.30
N ALA A 98 4.35 -38.99 -4.63
CA ALA A 98 4.07 -40.33 -4.08
C ALA A 98 2.78 -40.33 -3.22
N LYS A 99 1.78 -41.00 -3.70
CA LYS A 99 1.00 -42.18 -3.23
C LYS A 99 0.41 -42.21 -1.80
N ALA A 100 -0.88 -42.28 -1.76
CA ALA A 100 -1.85 -43.22 -1.15
C ALA A 100 -3.07 -42.50 -0.57
N GLU A 101 -4.25 -42.74 -1.17
CA GLU A 101 -5.41 -43.53 -0.74
C GLU A 101 -6.05 -43.09 0.59
N GLU A 102 -7.31 -42.66 0.70
CA GLU A 102 -8.58 -43.31 0.50
C GLU A 102 -9.78 -42.39 0.87
N ALA A 103 -10.89 -42.58 0.13
CA ALA A 103 -12.29 -42.37 0.49
C ALA A 103 -12.93 -40.98 0.53
N ALA A 104 -13.70 -40.72 -0.52
CA ALA A 104 -14.87 -39.83 -0.52
C ALA A 104 -16.03 -40.43 0.31
N PRO A 105 -16.95 -39.61 0.77
CA PRO A 105 -18.32 -39.84 0.33
C PRO A 105 -19.06 -38.59 -0.21
N ALA A 106 -19.98 -38.90 -1.07
CA ALA A 106 -20.82 -38.17 -1.97
C ALA A 106 -21.84 -37.16 -1.34
N PRO A 107 -22.59 -36.43 -2.16
CA PRO A 107 -23.23 -35.17 -1.83
C PRO A 107 -24.58 -35.38 -1.11
N VAL A 108 -24.89 -34.47 -0.19
CA VAL A 108 -26.24 -34.43 0.41
C VAL A 108 -26.97 -33.21 -0.13
N ALA A 109 -28.14 -33.54 -0.67
CA ALA A 109 -29.14 -32.67 -1.28
C ALA A 109 -29.59 -31.48 -0.43
N GLU A 110 -29.97 -30.44 -1.12
CA GLU A 110 -30.82 -29.37 -0.62
C GLU A 110 -32.16 -29.93 -0.09
N ALA A 111 -32.56 -29.46 1.07
CA ALA A 111 -33.92 -29.64 1.58
C ALA A 111 -34.44 -28.31 2.18
N PRO A 112 -35.75 -28.06 2.13
CA PRO A 112 -36.35 -26.76 1.96
C PRO A 112 -36.45 -25.96 3.25
N VAL A 113 -36.48 -24.62 3.06
CA VAL A 113 -36.68 -23.59 4.09
C VAL A 113 -38.07 -23.81 4.72
N SER A 114 -38.09 -24.19 5.98
CA SER A 114 -39.29 -24.20 6.80
C SER A 114 -39.32 -22.94 7.64
N THR A 115 -40.26 -22.04 7.35
CA THR A 115 -40.64 -20.94 8.21
C THR A 115 -41.31 -21.48 9.46
N ALA A 116 -40.71 -21.33 10.61
CA ALA A 116 -41.33 -21.63 11.90
C ALA A 116 -41.62 -20.34 12.67
N THR A 117 -42.90 -20.16 12.94
CA THR A 117 -43.53 -19.19 13.82
C THR A 117 -43.05 -19.30 15.26
N ALA A 118 -43.10 -18.16 15.97
CA ALA A 118 -42.77 -18.01 17.38
C ALA A 118 -43.53 -19.03 18.25
N ASP A 119 -42.79 -19.85 19.01
CA ASP A 119 -43.16 -20.27 20.36
C ASP A 119 -41.96 -20.83 21.12
N SER A 120 -42.02 -20.81 22.44
CA SER A 120 -41.02 -20.84 23.48
C SER A 120 -40.17 -22.10 23.66
N ASP A 121 -39.65 -22.71 22.59
CA ASP A 121 -38.80 -23.90 22.71
C ASP A 121 -37.61 -23.87 21.73
N LEU A 122 -36.84 -22.79 21.80
CA LEU A 122 -35.56 -22.70 21.05
C LEU A 122 -34.57 -23.72 21.60
N LYS A 123 -34.29 -24.79 20.82
CA LYS A 123 -33.22 -25.74 21.17
C LYS A 123 -31.87 -25.07 20.97
N ILE A 124 -31.23 -24.68 22.07
CA ILE A 124 -29.93 -24.01 22.05
C ILE A 124 -28.89 -24.84 22.83
N SER A 125 -27.64 -24.79 22.39
CA SER A 125 -26.54 -25.40 23.12
C SER A 125 -26.11 -24.51 24.30
N PRO A 126 -25.63 -25.06 25.44
CA PRO A 126 -25.20 -24.26 26.59
C PRO A 126 -24.13 -23.20 26.23
N ARG A 127 -23.20 -23.52 25.33
CA ARG A 127 -22.17 -22.56 24.87
C ARG A 127 -22.76 -21.43 24.04
N ALA A 128 -23.69 -21.76 23.13
CA ALA A 128 -24.37 -20.77 22.31
C ALA A 128 -25.24 -19.83 23.19
N LYS A 129 -25.87 -20.37 24.22
CA LYS A 129 -26.67 -19.58 25.17
C LYS A 129 -25.79 -18.56 25.92
N ASN A 130 -24.68 -19.00 26.51
CA ASN A 130 -23.75 -18.14 27.23
C ASN A 130 -23.17 -17.04 26.33
N GLU A 131 -22.85 -17.38 25.07
CA GLU A 131 -22.30 -16.39 24.14
C GLU A 131 -23.35 -15.38 23.70
N ALA A 132 -24.58 -15.79 23.46
CA ALA A 132 -25.67 -14.90 23.13
C ALA A 132 -26.04 -13.94 24.28
N GLU A 133 -26.04 -14.44 25.53
CA GLU A 133 -26.24 -13.63 26.72
C GLU A 133 -25.09 -12.63 26.93
N ARG A 134 -23.85 -13.05 26.71
CA ARG A 134 -22.67 -12.17 26.82
C ARG A 134 -22.71 -11.00 25.82
N GLN A 135 -23.24 -11.24 24.62
CA GLN A 135 -23.29 -10.25 23.55
C GLN A 135 -24.67 -9.58 23.40
N ASN A 136 -25.66 -9.91 24.24
CA ASN A 136 -27.04 -9.42 24.17
C ASN A 136 -27.66 -9.56 22.76
N LEU A 137 -27.64 -10.78 22.19
CA LEU A 137 -28.11 -11.07 20.84
C LEU A 137 -29.54 -11.61 20.86
N ASP A 138 -30.34 -11.19 19.88
CA ASP A 138 -31.68 -11.73 19.65
C ASP A 138 -31.61 -13.11 18.96
N LEU A 139 -31.82 -14.15 19.73
CA LEU A 139 -31.78 -15.54 19.26
C LEU A 139 -32.98 -15.95 18.36
N THR A 140 -34.06 -15.16 18.34
CA THR A 140 -35.22 -15.44 17.48
C THR A 140 -34.89 -15.32 15.99
N LYS A 141 -33.81 -14.61 15.66
CA LYS A 141 -33.30 -14.45 14.29
C LYS A 141 -32.15 -15.39 13.93
N ALA A 142 -31.78 -16.33 14.82
CA ALA A 142 -30.75 -17.32 14.56
C ALA A 142 -31.26 -18.41 13.62
N VAL A 143 -30.46 -18.73 12.61
CA VAL A 143 -30.70 -19.91 11.74
C VAL A 143 -29.99 -21.11 12.34
N PRO A 144 -30.71 -22.10 12.91
CA PRO A 144 -30.08 -23.21 13.58
C PRO A 144 -29.38 -24.15 12.58
N THR A 145 -28.06 -24.37 12.72
CA THR A 145 -27.28 -25.29 11.89
C THR A 145 -26.79 -26.54 12.64
N GLY A 146 -27.09 -26.66 13.93
CA GLY A 146 -26.72 -27.80 14.73
C GLY A 146 -27.64 -29.02 14.59
N PRO A 147 -27.23 -30.18 15.10
CA PRO A 147 -28.01 -31.41 15.06
C PRO A 147 -29.41 -31.25 15.65
N ASN A 148 -30.45 -31.81 15.01
CA ASN A 148 -31.87 -31.73 15.40
C ASN A 148 -32.41 -30.28 15.50
N GLY A 149 -31.91 -29.35 14.66
CA GLY A 149 -32.38 -27.96 14.65
C GLY A 149 -31.91 -27.16 15.87
N ARG A 150 -30.77 -27.50 16.47
CA ARG A 150 -30.22 -26.79 17.63
C ARG A 150 -29.35 -25.63 17.19
N ILE A 151 -29.53 -24.47 17.85
CA ILE A 151 -28.64 -23.31 17.71
C ILE A 151 -27.30 -23.63 18.37
N ILE A 152 -26.20 -23.52 17.66
CA ILE A 152 -24.84 -23.73 18.14
C ILE A 152 -24.04 -22.40 18.15
N GLU A 153 -22.89 -22.39 18.79
CA GLU A 153 -22.04 -21.20 18.99
C GLU A 153 -21.75 -20.44 17.68
N ARG A 154 -21.47 -21.19 16.59
CA ARG A 154 -21.22 -20.62 15.26
C ARG A 154 -22.41 -19.81 14.73
N ASP A 155 -23.65 -20.23 14.99
CA ASP A 155 -24.86 -19.55 14.56
C ASP A 155 -25.02 -18.22 15.32
N VAL A 156 -24.63 -18.20 16.60
CA VAL A 156 -24.61 -16.99 17.42
C VAL A 156 -23.54 -16.00 16.95
N MET A 157 -22.37 -16.46 16.51
CA MET A 157 -21.32 -15.59 15.95
C MET A 157 -21.79 -14.93 14.64
N VAL A 158 -22.42 -15.69 13.75
CA VAL A 158 -23.01 -15.15 12.52
C VAL A 158 -24.09 -14.11 12.82
N LEU A 159 -24.86 -14.33 13.88
CA LEU A 159 -25.87 -13.36 14.32
C LEU A 159 -25.24 -12.07 14.85
N ALA A 160 -24.11 -12.19 15.57
CA ALA A 160 -23.34 -11.06 16.08
C ALA A 160 -22.76 -10.19 14.95
N GLU A 161 -22.27 -10.82 13.88
CA GLU A 161 -21.75 -10.13 12.69
C GLU A 161 -22.85 -9.38 11.93
N LYS A 162 -24.08 -9.90 11.92
CA LYS A 162 -25.25 -9.25 11.29
C LYS A 162 -25.84 -8.09 12.12
N GLY A 163 -25.30 -7.82 13.31
CA GLY A 163 -25.68 -6.65 14.11
C GLY A 163 -27.01 -6.76 14.87
N TYR A 164 -27.58 -7.94 15.03
CA TYR A 164 -28.85 -8.17 15.78
C TYR A 164 -28.59 -8.13 17.30
N LYS A 165 -28.25 -6.94 17.82
CA LYS A 165 -27.96 -6.70 19.24
C LYS A 165 -29.13 -6.04 19.92
N VAL A 166 -29.34 -6.32 21.20
CA VAL A 166 -30.32 -5.66 22.08
C VAL A 166 -29.51 -4.88 23.12
N THR A 167 -29.83 -3.62 23.37
CA THR A 167 -29.16 -2.85 24.41
C THR A 167 -29.43 -3.44 25.79
N ALA A 168 -28.48 -3.36 26.73
CA ALA A 168 -28.62 -3.91 28.08
C ALA A 168 -29.88 -3.39 28.82
N ALA A 169 -30.26 -2.13 28.55
CA ALA A 169 -31.51 -1.54 29.12
C ALA A 169 -32.78 -2.10 28.48
N ALA A 170 -32.75 -2.46 27.20
CA ALA A 170 -33.88 -3.03 26.48
C ALA A 170 -34.01 -4.55 26.69
N ALA A 171 -32.98 -5.23 27.09
CA ALA A 171 -32.95 -6.68 27.27
C ALA A 171 -33.91 -7.22 28.33
N LEU A 172 -34.29 -6.40 29.31
CA LEU A 172 -35.22 -6.77 30.38
C LEU A 172 -36.68 -6.86 29.90
N ASP A 173 -37.04 -6.07 28.89
CA ASP A 173 -38.43 -5.96 28.36
C ASP A 173 -38.54 -6.46 26.91
N TYR A 174 -37.49 -7.03 26.34
CA TYR A 174 -37.45 -7.48 24.96
C TYR A 174 -38.04 -8.88 24.79
N ALA A 175 -39.20 -8.96 24.14
CA ALA A 175 -39.92 -10.22 23.87
C ALA A 175 -39.56 -10.85 22.49
N GLY A 176 -38.60 -10.30 21.74
CA GLY A 176 -38.18 -10.80 20.43
C GLY A 176 -38.90 -10.15 19.24
N GLY A 177 -38.28 -10.27 18.05
CA GLY A 177 -38.92 -9.98 16.74
C GLY A 177 -38.99 -8.51 16.30
N LYS A 178 -38.55 -7.52 17.08
CA LYS A 178 -38.56 -6.09 16.70
C LYS A 178 -37.25 -5.71 16.00
N GLU A 179 -37.32 -4.80 15.04
CA GLU A 179 -36.15 -4.17 14.42
C GLU A 179 -35.70 -2.98 15.27
N GLY A 180 -34.36 -2.88 15.49
CA GLY A 180 -33.79 -1.82 16.29
C GLY A 180 -33.43 -0.59 15.45
N SER A 181 -33.70 0.60 15.99
CA SER A 181 -33.29 1.89 15.40
C SER A 181 -31.93 2.40 15.95
N GLY A 182 -31.30 1.68 16.88
CA GLY A 182 -30.06 2.08 17.50
C GLY A 182 -28.80 1.82 16.61
N LEU A 183 -27.64 2.26 17.08
CA LEU A 183 -26.37 2.16 16.36
C LEU A 183 -26.09 0.69 15.95
N GLY A 184 -25.90 0.45 14.64
CA GLY A 184 -25.72 -0.91 14.10
C GLY A 184 -26.97 -1.79 14.12
N GLY A 185 -28.17 -1.21 14.15
CA GLY A 185 -29.45 -1.95 14.18
C GLY A 185 -29.82 -2.50 15.57
N ALA A 186 -29.20 -2.03 16.65
CA ALA A 186 -29.47 -2.48 18.01
C ALA A 186 -30.88 -2.02 18.48
N VAL A 187 -31.61 -2.95 19.11
CA VAL A 187 -32.93 -2.64 19.71
C VAL A 187 -32.72 -1.86 21.01
N SER A 188 -33.32 -0.68 21.11
CA SER A 188 -33.28 0.20 22.27
C SER A 188 -34.62 0.20 23.05
N VAL A 189 -34.64 0.75 24.27
CA VAL A 189 -35.87 0.91 25.05
C VAL A 189 -36.92 1.77 24.30
N ALA A 190 -36.45 2.73 23.49
CA ALA A 190 -37.33 3.54 22.67
C ALA A 190 -38.09 2.70 21.62
N ASP A 191 -37.44 1.67 21.06
CA ASP A 191 -38.07 0.77 20.09
C ASP A 191 -39.14 -0.14 20.74
N LEU A 192 -39.01 -0.42 22.05
CA LEU A 192 -39.95 -1.24 22.81
C LEU A 192 -41.22 -0.45 23.20
N SER A 193 -41.04 0.84 23.47
CA SER A 193 -42.15 1.73 23.89
C SER A 193 -42.98 2.30 22.75
N ALA A 194 -42.54 2.14 21.50
CA ALA A 194 -43.29 2.59 20.33
C ALA A 194 -44.46 1.66 20.03
N ALA A 195 -45.68 2.10 20.35
CA ALA A 195 -46.91 1.49 19.87
C ALA A 195 -46.98 1.60 18.33
N ALA A 196 -47.64 0.61 17.67
CA ALA A 196 -47.76 0.56 16.21
C ALA A 196 -48.25 1.90 15.61
N PRO A 197 -47.66 2.36 14.50
CA PRO A 197 -47.95 3.68 13.96
C PRO A 197 -49.36 3.73 13.37
N ALA A 198 -50.22 4.52 14.01
CA ALA A 198 -51.36 5.11 13.33
C ALA A 198 -50.82 6.12 12.30
N ALA A 199 -51.33 6.04 11.07
CA ALA A 199 -51.01 6.96 10.00
C ALA A 199 -51.19 8.41 10.45
N ALA A 200 -50.11 9.11 10.72
CA ALA A 200 -50.09 10.54 11.03
C ALA A 200 -49.26 11.27 9.98
N SER A 201 -50.02 12.11 9.28
CA SER A 201 -49.63 13.35 8.59
C SER A 201 -48.14 13.73 8.62
N ALA A 202 -47.59 13.89 7.45
CA ALA A 202 -46.26 14.46 7.20
C ALA A 202 -46.14 15.86 7.84
N ALA A 203 -45.57 15.93 9.04
CA ALA A 203 -44.93 17.12 9.54
C ALA A 203 -43.51 17.14 8.97
N ALA A 204 -43.17 18.20 8.25
CA ALA A 204 -41.86 18.41 7.65
C ALA A 204 -40.75 18.28 8.71
N VAL A 205 -40.10 17.14 8.72
CA VAL A 205 -38.79 16.99 9.37
C VAL A 205 -37.86 17.86 8.55
N SER A 206 -37.35 18.93 9.14
CA SER A 206 -36.26 19.73 8.54
C SER A 206 -35.22 18.76 8.04
N ALA A 207 -35.10 18.67 6.73
CA ALA A 207 -34.08 17.85 6.09
C ALA A 207 -32.70 18.31 6.63
N VAL A 208 -32.03 17.44 7.38
CA VAL A 208 -30.62 17.58 7.61
C VAL A 208 -30.01 17.74 6.21
N PRO A 209 -29.30 18.83 5.91
CA PRO A 209 -28.72 18.99 4.58
C PRO A 209 -27.95 17.75 4.27
N ALA A 210 -28.26 17.11 3.13
CA ALA A 210 -27.50 15.98 2.65
C ALA A 210 -26.03 16.40 2.63
N ALA A 211 -25.15 15.64 3.29
CA ALA A 211 -23.74 15.97 3.32
C ALA A 211 -23.26 16.08 1.87
N GLU A 212 -22.87 17.28 1.47
CA GLU A 212 -22.27 17.50 0.16
C GLU A 212 -20.89 16.84 0.16
N PHE A 213 -20.79 15.65 -0.40
CA PHE A 213 -19.53 14.95 -0.61
C PHE A 213 -19.42 14.55 -2.08
N THR A 214 -18.18 14.38 -2.53
CA THR A 214 -17.89 13.91 -3.87
C THR A 214 -16.96 12.71 -3.77
N ASP A 215 -17.38 11.57 -4.28
CA ASP A 215 -16.53 10.39 -4.41
C ASP A 215 -15.65 10.54 -5.66
N ILE A 216 -14.33 10.44 -5.46
CA ILE A 216 -13.33 10.55 -6.52
C ILE A 216 -12.69 9.17 -6.73
N LYS A 217 -12.86 8.59 -7.93
CA LYS A 217 -12.20 7.33 -8.30
C LYS A 217 -10.68 7.56 -8.29
N LEU A 218 -9.95 6.74 -7.53
CA LEU A 218 -8.50 6.84 -7.47
C LEU A 218 -7.86 6.38 -8.79
N PRO A 219 -6.91 7.15 -9.34
CA PRO A 219 -6.08 6.68 -10.44
C PRO A 219 -5.24 5.47 -10.03
N ASN A 220 -4.88 4.62 -11.00
CA ASN A 220 -4.20 3.35 -10.73
C ASN A 220 -2.88 3.55 -9.98
N ILE A 221 -2.07 4.52 -10.36
CA ILE A 221 -0.82 4.85 -9.65
C ILE A 221 -1.07 5.11 -8.15
N ARG A 222 -2.17 5.78 -7.79
CA ARG A 222 -2.50 6.02 -6.37
C ARG A 222 -2.88 4.72 -5.65
N LYS A 223 -3.54 3.78 -6.35
CA LYS A 223 -3.87 2.45 -5.78
C LYS A 223 -2.60 1.65 -5.50
N VAL A 224 -1.65 1.65 -6.45
CA VAL A 224 -0.33 0.99 -6.29
C VAL A 224 0.44 1.59 -5.11
N ILE A 225 0.53 2.92 -5.04
CA ILE A 225 1.18 3.60 -3.91
C ILE A 225 0.51 3.22 -2.58
N ALA A 226 -0.82 3.20 -2.53
CA ALA A 226 -1.56 2.85 -1.32
C ALA A 226 -1.26 1.41 -0.88
N LYS A 227 -1.27 0.44 -1.82
CA LYS A 227 -0.93 -0.98 -1.56
C LYS A 227 0.51 -1.09 -1.04
N SER A 228 1.48 -0.46 -1.71
CA SER A 228 2.89 -0.51 -1.34
C SER A 228 3.17 0.11 0.03
N MET A 229 2.59 1.28 0.33
CA MET A 229 2.79 1.95 1.63
C MET A 229 2.13 1.18 2.76
N HIS A 230 0.94 0.61 2.53
CA HIS A 230 0.27 -0.25 3.51
C HIS A 230 1.10 -1.51 3.78
N ALA A 231 1.57 -2.19 2.74
CA ALA A 231 2.43 -3.38 2.87
C ALA A 231 3.71 -3.05 3.64
N SER A 232 4.38 -1.93 3.32
CA SER A 232 5.57 -1.49 4.05
C SER A 232 5.32 -1.35 5.56
N LEU A 233 4.23 -0.68 5.97
CA LEU A 233 3.94 -0.50 7.40
C LEU A 233 3.47 -1.78 8.09
N SER A 234 2.81 -2.70 7.36
CA SER A 234 2.28 -3.95 7.93
C SER A 234 3.35 -5.03 8.07
N GLU A 235 4.33 -5.06 7.16
CA GLU A 235 5.31 -6.14 7.05
C GLU A 235 6.65 -5.83 7.72
N LEU A 236 7.04 -4.54 7.78
CA LEU A 236 8.32 -4.11 8.33
C LEU A 236 8.18 -3.67 9.80
N ALA A 237 9.16 -4.02 10.63
CA ALA A 237 9.26 -3.55 12.00
C ALA A 237 9.95 -2.17 12.04
N GLN A 238 9.26 -1.15 11.54
CA GLN A 238 9.83 0.19 11.37
C GLN A 238 9.98 0.92 12.71
N LEU A 239 11.18 1.50 12.94
CA LEU A 239 11.47 2.38 14.06
C LEU A 239 12.19 3.62 13.55
N THR A 240 11.84 4.80 14.10
CA THR A 240 12.43 6.08 13.67
C THR A 240 13.23 6.72 14.78
N HIS A 241 14.46 7.11 14.45
CA HIS A 241 15.32 7.93 15.29
C HIS A 241 15.40 9.35 14.73
N HIS A 242 15.22 10.36 15.57
CA HIS A 242 15.34 11.76 15.21
C HIS A 242 16.66 12.34 15.76
N PHE A 243 17.42 12.96 14.87
CA PHE A 243 18.69 13.61 15.16
C PHE A 243 18.64 15.07 14.67
N SER A 244 19.62 15.85 15.07
CA SER A 244 19.90 17.16 14.47
C SER A 244 21.38 17.47 14.61
N PHE A 245 21.92 18.21 13.66
CA PHE A 245 23.31 18.63 13.62
C PHE A 245 23.44 20.13 13.40
N ASP A 246 24.60 20.71 13.71
CA ASP A 246 24.91 22.11 13.46
C ASP A 246 25.18 22.32 11.96
N ALA A 247 24.24 22.93 11.27
CA ALA A 247 24.32 23.16 9.81
C ALA A 247 25.21 24.33 9.39
N THR A 248 25.89 24.99 10.33
CA THR A 248 26.71 26.18 10.04
C THR A 248 27.74 25.91 8.96
N ALA A 249 28.43 24.77 9.01
CA ALA A 249 29.47 24.41 8.05
C ALA A 249 28.93 24.22 6.63
N ILE A 250 27.84 23.46 6.47
CA ILE A 250 27.24 23.22 5.14
C ILE A 250 26.60 24.48 4.54
N LEU A 251 26.02 25.34 5.37
CA LEU A 251 25.47 26.64 4.93
C LEU A 251 26.60 27.55 4.42
N ALA A 252 27.67 27.68 5.18
CA ALA A 252 28.83 28.47 4.77
C ALA A 252 29.51 27.90 3.51
N TYR A 253 29.64 26.58 3.42
CA TYR A 253 30.17 25.93 2.23
C TYR A 253 29.31 26.22 1.00
N ARG A 254 27.99 26.01 1.11
CA ARG A 254 27.04 26.29 0.02
C ARG A 254 27.11 27.75 -0.46
N GLU A 255 27.21 28.71 0.45
CA GLU A 255 27.28 30.15 0.09
C GLU A 255 28.59 30.45 -0.66
N ARG A 256 29.73 29.91 -0.23
CA ARG A 256 31.01 30.04 -0.93
C ARG A 256 30.95 29.43 -2.33
N VAL A 257 30.38 28.23 -2.48
CA VAL A 257 30.23 27.58 -3.80
C VAL A 257 29.33 28.41 -4.70
N LYS A 258 28.18 28.85 -4.19
CA LYS A 258 27.21 29.66 -4.94
C LYS A 258 27.81 30.97 -5.45
N SER A 259 28.57 31.69 -4.61
CA SER A 259 29.24 32.94 -4.99
C SER A 259 30.37 32.74 -6.02
N SER A 260 30.93 31.55 -6.11
CA SER A 260 32.04 31.20 -7.01
C SER A 260 31.62 30.36 -8.23
N ALA A 261 30.37 29.93 -8.28
CA ALA A 261 29.88 28.95 -9.26
C ALA A 261 30.10 29.40 -10.70
N GLU A 262 29.74 30.62 -11.03
CA GLU A 262 29.89 31.19 -12.39
C GLU A 262 31.36 31.24 -12.84
N LYS A 263 32.26 31.69 -11.93
CA LYS A 263 33.70 31.79 -12.23
C LYS A 263 34.38 30.46 -12.42
N LEU A 264 33.90 29.43 -11.71
CA LEU A 264 34.53 28.12 -11.68
C LEU A 264 33.79 27.07 -12.54
N GLY A 265 32.71 27.47 -13.22
CA GLY A 265 31.89 26.53 -14.01
C GLY A 265 31.25 25.43 -13.18
N LEU A 266 30.93 25.69 -11.90
CA LEU A 266 30.34 24.71 -11.00
C LEU A 266 28.81 24.69 -11.15
N PRO A 267 28.16 23.52 -10.99
CA PRO A 267 26.72 23.46 -10.92
C PRO A 267 26.22 24.16 -9.65
N ASN A 268 24.94 24.55 -9.66
CA ASN A 268 24.30 25.12 -8.45
C ASN A 268 24.10 24.03 -7.39
N ILE A 269 25.05 23.90 -6.47
CA ILE A 269 25.00 22.93 -5.37
C ILE A 269 23.92 23.32 -4.35
N THR A 270 23.04 22.40 -4.03
CA THR A 270 21.98 22.55 -3.03
C THR A 270 22.34 21.89 -1.71
N LEU A 271 21.61 22.19 -0.63
CA LEU A 271 21.76 21.46 0.64
C LEU A 271 21.40 19.99 0.49
N ASN A 272 20.42 19.67 -0.38
CA ASN A 272 20.07 18.29 -0.68
C ASN A 272 21.23 17.51 -1.31
N ASP A 273 21.97 18.12 -2.25
CA ASP A 273 23.12 17.48 -2.89
C ASP A 273 24.22 17.19 -1.87
N ILE A 274 24.42 18.10 -0.92
CA ILE A 274 25.38 17.96 0.19
C ILE A 274 24.98 16.77 1.08
N VAL A 275 23.69 16.65 1.42
CA VAL A 275 23.19 15.55 2.22
C VAL A 275 23.32 14.21 1.46
N LEU A 276 22.92 14.16 0.18
CA LEU A 276 23.08 12.96 -0.66
C LEU A 276 24.54 12.49 -0.71
N TYR A 277 25.46 13.43 -0.88
CA TYR A 277 26.90 13.14 -0.87
C TYR A 277 27.33 12.56 0.48
N ALA A 278 26.99 13.23 1.60
CA ALA A 278 27.37 12.75 2.94
C ALA A 278 26.76 11.38 3.27
N VAL A 279 25.48 11.15 2.93
CA VAL A 279 24.81 9.85 3.10
C VAL A 279 25.55 8.76 2.34
N SER A 280 25.87 9.00 1.06
CA SER A 280 26.54 8.00 0.21
C SER A 280 27.92 7.58 0.76
N ARG A 281 28.66 8.52 1.34
CA ARG A 281 29.98 8.25 1.95
C ARG A 281 29.84 7.54 3.30
N THR A 282 28.86 7.93 4.11
CA THR A 282 28.65 7.34 5.43
C THR A 282 28.13 5.89 5.32
N LEU A 283 27.22 5.59 4.40
CA LEU A 283 26.66 4.25 4.17
C LEU A 283 27.72 3.18 3.88
N LYS A 284 28.85 3.54 3.28
CA LYS A 284 29.97 2.61 3.05
C LYS A 284 30.50 1.93 4.31
N LYS A 285 30.33 2.55 5.46
CA LYS A 285 30.74 1.99 6.77
C LYS A 285 29.64 1.16 7.44
N TYR A 286 28.44 1.18 6.89
CA TYR A 286 27.25 0.57 7.48
C TYR A 286 26.55 -0.34 6.46
N PRO A 287 27.11 -1.52 6.15
CA PRO A 287 26.61 -2.38 5.09
C PRO A 287 25.16 -2.84 5.33
N ASP A 288 24.72 -3.01 6.59
CA ASP A 288 23.34 -3.40 6.92
C ASP A 288 22.32 -2.28 6.63
N MET A 289 22.77 -1.01 6.61
CA MET A 289 21.96 0.12 6.20
C MET A 289 21.93 0.30 4.67
N ASN A 290 22.94 -0.21 3.95
CA ASN A 290 23.02 -0.23 2.49
C ASN A 290 22.64 -1.61 1.96
N ALA A 291 21.43 -2.06 2.27
CA ALA A 291 21.01 -3.44 2.10
C ALA A 291 19.53 -3.59 1.78
N HIS A 292 19.18 -4.78 1.31
CA HIS A 292 17.80 -5.26 1.20
C HIS A 292 17.55 -6.40 2.18
N PHE A 293 16.44 -6.35 2.89
CA PHE A 293 15.95 -7.45 3.72
C PHE A 293 15.03 -8.35 2.88
N LEU A 294 15.41 -9.62 2.74
CA LEU A 294 14.74 -10.60 1.87
C LEU A 294 14.04 -11.73 2.67
N GLY A 295 13.67 -11.46 3.92
CA GLY A 295 13.09 -12.45 4.81
C GLY A 295 14.17 -13.30 5.51
N ASP A 296 14.70 -14.30 4.85
CA ASP A 296 15.71 -15.22 5.42
C ASP A 296 17.16 -14.73 5.24
N SER A 297 17.36 -13.63 4.51
CA SER A 297 18.69 -13.12 4.21
C SER A 297 18.72 -11.60 4.11
N ILE A 298 19.90 -11.00 4.30
CA ILE A 298 20.16 -9.58 4.06
C ILE A 298 21.13 -9.50 2.87
N ARG A 299 20.71 -8.82 1.81
CA ARG A 299 21.55 -8.53 0.65
C ARG A 299 22.25 -7.20 0.83
N GLN A 300 23.51 -7.22 1.18
CA GLN A 300 24.36 -6.03 1.28
C GLN A 300 24.94 -5.65 -0.08
N PHE A 301 25.03 -4.35 -0.36
CA PHE A 301 25.52 -3.82 -1.62
C PHE A 301 26.89 -3.18 -1.46
N SER A 302 27.80 -3.45 -2.40
CA SER A 302 29.15 -2.86 -2.44
C SER A 302 29.14 -1.39 -2.83
N HIS A 303 28.16 -0.98 -3.66
CA HIS A 303 27.93 0.40 -4.06
C HIS A 303 26.66 0.94 -3.45
N VAL A 304 26.60 2.27 -3.33
CA VAL A 304 25.43 2.96 -2.80
C VAL A 304 24.60 3.50 -3.96
N ASN A 305 23.36 3.04 -4.05
CA ASN A 305 22.36 3.54 -4.98
C ASN A 305 21.27 4.28 -4.19
N LEU A 306 21.28 5.61 -4.26
CA LEU A 306 20.34 6.42 -3.48
C LEU A 306 19.03 6.65 -4.22
N GLY A 307 17.92 6.17 -3.66
CA GLY A 307 16.59 6.62 -4.00
C GLY A 307 16.39 8.06 -3.51
N MET A 308 15.86 8.92 -4.36
CA MET A 308 15.56 10.31 -4.03
C MET A 308 14.07 10.56 -4.19
N ALA A 309 13.36 10.84 -3.09
CA ALA A 309 11.94 11.13 -3.15
C ALA A 309 11.68 12.47 -3.87
N VAL A 310 10.88 12.42 -4.93
CA VAL A 310 10.50 13.58 -5.77
C VAL A 310 8.99 13.69 -5.80
N ASP A 311 8.46 14.83 -5.40
CA ASP A 311 7.05 15.15 -5.51
C ASP A 311 6.69 15.50 -6.95
N THR A 312 5.59 14.89 -7.46
CA THR A 312 5.07 15.13 -8.81
C THR A 312 3.56 15.26 -8.78
N GLU A 313 2.96 15.85 -9.80
CA GLU A 313 1.49 15.96 -9.94
C GLU A 313 0.79 14.60 -9.94
N ARG A 314 1.48 13.53 -10.34
CA ARG A 314 0.96 12.15 -10.37
C ARG A 314 1.11 11.43 -9.03
N GLY A 315 1.91 11.96 -8.10
CA GLY A 315 2.25 11.39 -6.82
C GLY A 315 3.75 11.37 -6.56
N LEU A 316 4.18 10.74 -5.46
CA LEU A 316 5.57 10.64 -5.08
C LEU A 316 6.28 9.58 -5.91
N LEU A 317 7.36 9.94 -6.60
CA LEU A 317 8.27 9.03 -7.28
C LEU A 317 9.62 8.98 -6.57
N VAL A 318 10.32 7.84 -6.65
CA VAL A 318 11.62 7.64 -6.02
C VAL A 318 12.66 7.19 -7.05
N PRO A 319 13.12 8.12 -7.93
CA PRO A 319 14.22 7.81 -8.84
C PRO A 319 15.51 7.46 -8.10
N THR A 320 16.28 6.55 -8.69
CA THR A 320 17.53 6.03 -8.14
C THR A 320 18.76 6.66 -8.79
N LEU A 321 19.61 7.23 -7.97
CA LEU A 321 20.93 7.72 -8.35
C LEU A 321 21.95 6.60 -8.11
N PHE A 322 22.39 5.94 -9.17
CA PHE A 322 23.29 4.79 -9.09
C PHE A 322 24.74 5.19 -8.82
N GLY A 323 25.45 4.35 -8.03
CA GLY A 323 26.88 4.48 -7.74
C GLY A 323 27.25 5.80 -7.06
N THR A 324 26.38 6.35 -6.22
CA THR A 324 26.60 7.66 -5.58
C THR A 324 27.87 7.74 -4.75
N ASP A 325 28.36 6.61 -4.25
CA ASP A 325 29.59 6.52 -3.49
C ASP A 325 30.86 6.79 -4.34
N THR A 326 30.76 6.74 -5.66
CA THR A 326 31.86 7.00 -6.59
C THR A 326 31.78 8.37 -7.26
N LEU A 327 30.64 9.05 -7.19
CA LEU A 327 30.39 10.34 -7.84
C LEU A 327 30.93 11.50 -7.01
N SER A 328 31.46 12.53 -7.67
CA SER A 328 31.75 13.82 -7.04
C SER A 328 30.46 14.55 -6.63
N LEU A 329 30.57 15.53 -5.77
CA LEU A 329 29.45 16.40 -5.37
C LEU A 329 28.81 17.09 -6.59
N SER A 330 29.60 17.52 -7.54
CA SER A 330 29.12 18.17 -8.78
C SER A 330 28.31 17.19 -9.65
N GLU A 331 28.80 15.97 -9.83
CA GLU A 331 28.09 14.93 -10.58
C GLU A 331 26.78 14.52 -9.89
N ILE A 332 26.78 14.37 -8.57
CA ILE A 332 25.56 14.13 -7.79
C ILE A 332 24.54 15.26 -8.03
N SER A 333 24.98 16.52 -7.95
CA SER A 333 24.11 17.68 -8.16
C SER A 333 23.48 17.72 -9.55
N VAL A 334 24.26 17.42 -10.61
CA VAL A 334 23.75 17.39 -12.00
C VAL A 334 22.76 16.27 -12.17
N LYS A 335 23.15 15.03 -11.84
CA LYS A 335 22.31 13.84 -12.01
C LYS A 335 21.04 13.89 -11.16
N ALA A 336 21.10 14.38 -9.93
CA ALA A 336 19.92 14.53 -9.07
C ALA A 336 18.89 15.48 -9.68
N LYS A 337 19.32 16.58 -10.29
CA LYS A 337 18.44 17.52 -11.00
C LYS A 337 17.84 16.93 -12.26
N GLU A 338 18.64 16.20 -13.04
CA GLU A 338 18.16 15.49 -14.23
C GLU A 338 17.08 14.46 -13.87
N LEU A 339 17.31 13.66 -12.83
CA LEU A 339 16.34 12.69 -12.32
C LEU A 339 15.06 13.38 -11.82
N ALA A 340 15.20 14.47 -11.06
CA ALA A 340 14.05 15.22 -10.56
C ALA A 340 13.22 15.82 -11.70
N ALA A 341 13.87 16.44 -12.70
CA ALA A 341 13.19 17.00 -13.88
C ALA A 341 12.53 15.91 -14.73
N GLY A 342 13.18 14.75 -14.91
CA GLY A 342 12.63 13.58 -15.59
C GLY A 342 11.38 13.05 -14.87
N ALA A 343 11.42 12.92 -13.55
CA ALA A 343 10.29 12.49 -12.74
C ALA A 343 9.11 13.48 -12.82
N GLN A 344 9.36 14.78 -12.65
CA GLN A 344 8.34 15.82 -12.71
C GLN A 344 7.69 15.93 -14.07
N SER A 345 8.45 15.77 -15.17
CA SER A 345 7.92 15.79 -16.53
C SER A 345 7.25 14.46 -16.96
N GLY A 346 7.31 13.43 -16.13
CA GLY A 346 6.77 12.10 -16.44
C GLY A 346 7.53 11.33 -17.54
N ARG A 347 8.77 11.74 -17.83
CA ARG A 347 9.64 11.15 -18.88
C ARG A 347 10.82 10.36 -18.29
N ILE A 348 10.71 9.94 -17.05
CA ILE A 348 11.75 9.13 -16.41
C ILE A 348 11.68 7.69 -16.91
N SER A 349 12.84 7.07 -17.17
CA SER A 349 12.89 5.64 -17.48
C SER A 349 12.45 4.80 -16.27
N PRO A 350 11.59 3.78 -16.44
CA PRO A 350 11.21 2.85 -15.38
C PRO A 350 12.39 2.19 -14.67
N ASP A 351 13.49 1.93 -15.38
CA ASP A 351 14.70 1.34 -14.82
C ASP A 351 15.32 2.22 -13.72
N LEU A 352 15.12 3.55 -13.83
CA LEU A 352 15.61 4.50 -12.84
C LEU A 352 14.74 4.59 -11.58
N LEU A 353 13.57 3.95 -11.58
CA LEU A 353 12.66 3.87 -10.41
C LEU A 353 12.91 2.62 -9.56
N SER A 354 13.95 1.84 -9.86
CA SER A 354 14.29 0.60 -9.16
C SER A 354 15.78 0.53 -8.82
N GLY A 355 16.17 -0.49 -8.04
CA GLY A 355 17.58 -0.75 -7.72
C GLY A 355 18.20 0.16 -6.65
N GLY A 356 17.41 1.02 -6.00
CA GLY A 356 17.85 1.81 -4.86
C GLY A 356 18.18 0.92 -3.66
N THR A 357 19.28 1.24 -2.95
CA THR A 357 19.72 0.49 -1.75
C THR A 357 19.37 1.21 -0.46
N PHE A 358 19.11 2.51 -0.54
CA PHE A 358 18.70 3.37 0.55
C PHE A 358 17.96 4.58 -0.03
N THR A 359 17.01 5.16 0.69
CA THR A 359 16.22 6.30 0.19
C THR A 359 16.46 7.55 1.04
N VAL A 360 16.46 8.72 0.37
CA VAL A 360 16.45 10.04 1.03
C VAL A 360 15.20 10.80 0.61
N SER A 361 14.43 11.25 1.60
CA SER A 361 13.23 12.06 1.42
C SER A 361 13.41 13.42 2.09
N ASN A 362 13.23 14.51 1.37
CA ASN A 362 13.50 15.87 1.87
C ASN A 362 12.21 16.70 1.91
N LEU A 363 11.76 17.02 3.13
CA LEU A 363 10.62 17.89 3.42
C LEU A 363 11.04 19.20 4.11
N GLY A 364 12.34 19.47 4.20
CA GLY A 364 12.88 20.64 4.90
C GLY A 364 12.41 21.97 4.32
N ALA A 365 12.28 22.06 3.00
CA ALA A 365 11.78 23.25 2.31
C ALA A 365 10.31 23.58 2.63
N LEU A 366 9.54 22.58 3.10
CA LEU A 366 8.13 22.70 3.50
C LEU A 366 7.98 23.05 4.99
N GLY A 367 9.08 23.23 5.73
CA GLY A 367 9.05 23.60 7.14
C GLY A 367 8.84 22.43 8.11
N VAL A 368 8.94 21.17 7.64
CA VAL A 368 8.78 19.99 8.48
C VAL A 368 9.98 19.85 9.42
N GLU A 369 9.75 19.88 10.73
CA GLU A 369 10.81 19.79 11.74
C GLU A 369 11.27 18.36 12.01
N MET A 370 10.33 17.41 11.98
CA MET A 370 10.58 15.96 12.09
C MET A 370 9.40 15.19 11.52
N PHE A 371 9.66 14.02 10.96
CA PHE A 371 8.62 13.10 10.48
C PHE A 371 9.16 11.66 10.48
N THR A 372 8.27 10.70 10.30
CA THR A 372 8.59 9.28 10.19
C THR A 372 8.44 8.85 8.73
N PRO A 373 9.50 8.92 7.89
CA PRO A 373 9.42 8.45 6.51
C PRO A 373 9.16 6.94 6.49
N ILE A 374 8.32 6.50 5.56
CA ILE A 374 8.00 5.08 5.37
C ILE A 374 9.06 4.46 4.48
N ILE A 375 9.59 3.31 4.87
CA ILE A 375 10.62 2.59 4.11
C ILE A 375 10.05 2.13 2.76
N ASN A 376 10.87 2.22 1.72
CA ASN A 376 10.58 1.65 0.40
C ASN A 376 11.13 0.20 0.34
N PRO A 377 10.28 -0.83 0.52
CA PRO A 377 10.74 -2.20 0.53
C PRO A 377 11.42 -2.59 -0.79
N PRO A 378 12.42 -3.47 -0.78
CA PRO A 378 12.99 -4.24 0.33
C PRO A 378 14.15 -3.55 1.06
N GLN A 379 14.33 -2.24 0.93
CA GLN A 379 15.40 -1.48 1.60
C GLN A 379 15.29 -1.59 3.13
N THR A 380 16.44 -1.49 3.81
CA THR A 380 16.50 -1.55 5.29
C THR A 380 16.35 -0.20 5.96
N GLY A 381 16.38 0.92 5.21
CA GLY A 381 16.26 2.24 5.79
C GLY A 381 15.96 3.36 4.81
N ILE A 382 15.46 4.46 5.38
CA ILE A 382 15.16 5.71 4.68
C ILE A 382 15.51 6.90 5.58
N LEU A 383 16.14 7.92 5.02
CA LEU A 383 16.47 9.16 5.71
C LEU A 383 15.50 10.28 5.32
N GLY A 384 14.83 10.85 6.31
CA GLY A 384 14.08 12.09 6.21
C GLY A 384 14.99 13.29 6.50
N VAL A 385 15.05 14.25 5.58
CA VAL A 385 15.72 15.54 5.76
C VAL A 385 14.67 16.58 6.13
N CYS A 386 14.87 17.23 7.26
CA CYS A 386 13.93 18.17 7.85
C CYS A 386 14.41 19.62 7.70
N ASN A 387 13.61 20.57 8.18
CA ASN A 387 13.95 21.99 8.11
C ASN A 387 15.14 22.36 9.01
N ILE A 388 15.61 23.59 8.86
CA ILE A 388 16.61 24.19 9.73
C ILE A 388 15.88 25.06 10.74
N THR A 389 16.08 24.73 12.04
CA THR A 389 15.59 25.52 13.18
C THR A 389 16.77 26.10 13.95
N TYR A 390 16.54 27.14 14.74
CA TYR A 390 17.60 27.68 15.59
C TYR A 390 17.56 27.05 16.97
N LYS A 391 18.67 26.44 17.38
CA LYS A 391 18.85 25.85 18.72
C LYS A 391 19.89 26.60 19.53
N LEU A 392 19.83 26.48 20.85
CA LEU A 392 20.72 27.13 21.80
C LEU A 392 21.81 26.15 22.23
N LYS A 393 23.08 26.55 22.10
CA LYS A 393 24.22 25.85 22.70
C LYS A 393 24.26 26.08 24.21
N LYS A 394 24.94 25.19 24.95
CA LYS A 394 25.19 25.39 26.40
C LYS A 394 25.91 26.73 26.71
N SER A 395 26.63 27.24 25.76
CA SER A 395 27.29 28.58 25.86
C SER A 395 26.34 29.77 25.76
N GLY A 396 25.05 29.55 25.48
CA GLY A 396 24.08 30.62 25.22
C GLY A 396 24.06 31.13 23.77
N GLN A 397 24.91 30.61 22.90
CA GLN A 397 24.94 30.96 21.47
C GLN A 397 23.91 30.16 20.68
N THR A 398 23.16 30.81 19.79
CA THR A 398 22.26 30.15 18.85
C THR A 398 23.03 29.63 17.64
N TYR A 399 22.54 28.53 17.07
CA TYR A 399 23.06 27.93 15.84
C TYR A 399 21.94 27.34 14.98
N PRO A 400 22.10 27.32 13.65
CA PRO A 400 21.16 26.66 12.75
C PRO A 400 21.30 25.14 12.89
N ALA A 401 20.25 24.46 13.33
CA ALA A 401 20.21 23.01 13.47
C ALA A 401 19.31 22.41 12.38
N MET A 402 19.86 21.55 11.53
CA MET A 402 19.08 20.78 10.57
C MET A 402 18.62 19.48 11.21
N GLY A 403 17.31 19.18 11.11
CA GLY A 403 16.73 17.92 11.57
C GLY A 403 16.96 16.81 10.57
N LEU A 404 17.19 15.59 11.09
CA LEU A 404 17.26 14.34 10.33
C LEU A 404 16.43 13.27 11.03
N SER A 405 15.66 12.50 10.25
CA SER A 405 14.80 11.42 10.74
C SER A 405 15.14 10.14 10.01
N LEU A 406 15.76 9.18 10.67
CA LEU A 406 16.08 7.87 10.11
C LEU A 406 15.01 6.86 10.52
N THR A 407 14.28 6.31 9.55
CA THR A 407 13.47 5.11 9.74
C THR A 407 14.23 3.90 9.23
N TYR A 408 14.25 2.83 9.99
CA TYR A 408 14.92 1.57 9.64
C TYR A 408 14.08 0.37 10.04
N ASP A 409 14.29 -0.76 9.34
CA ASP A 409 13.64 -2.03 9.65
C ASP A 409 14.39 -2.73 10.78
N HIS A 410 13.77 -2.81 11.96
CA HIS A 410 14.39 -3.40 13.15
C HIS A 410 14.60 -4.92 13.05
N ARG A 411 14.08 -5.55 12.01
CA ARG A 411 14.39 -6.96 11.68
C ARG A 411 15.79 -7.11 11.08
N ALA A 412 16.28 -6.06 10.40
CA ALA A 412 17.57 -6.04 9.72
C ALA A 412 18.64 -5.28 10.51
N VAL A 413 18.27 -4.21 11.20
CA VAL A 413 19.20 -3.29 11.88
C VAL A 413 18.72 -2.98 13.28
N ASP A 414 19.60 -3.15 14.27
CA ASP A 414 19.33 -2.76 15.64
C ASP A 414 19.46 -1.24 15.88
N GLY A 415 18.85 -0.75 16.97
CA GLY A 415 18.88 0.66 17.33
C GLY A 415 20.27 1.26 17.55
N ALA A 416 21.22 0.50 18.09
CA ALA A 416 22.59 0.99 18.34
C ALA A 416 23.41 1.17 17.05
N PRO A 417 23.45 0.24 16.08
CA PRO A 417 24.02 0.47 14.75
C PRO A 417 23.38 1.65 14.01
N ALA A 418 22.05 1.74 14.00
CA ALA A 418 21.30 2.85 13.39
C ALA A 418 21.67 4.21 14.01
N SER A 419 21.81 4.26 15.34
CA SER A 419 22.23 5.48 16.05
C SER A 419 23.69 5.85 15.76
N ARG A 420 24.58 4.86 15.61
CA ARG A 420 25.98 5.13 15.20
C ARG A 420 26.06 5.68 13.79
N PHE A 421 25.28 5.12 12.85
CA PHE A 421 25.18 5.65 11.50
C PHE A 421 24.75 7.12 11.52
N MET A 422 23.68 7.45 12.28
CA MET A 422 23.19 8.82 12.38
C MET A 422 24.20 9.77 13.03
N LYS A 423 24.93 9.30 14.05
CA LYS A 423 25.99 10.07 14.68
C LYS A 423 27.12 10.39 13.69
N ASP A 424 27.62 9.39 12.96
CA ASP A 424 28.68 9.54 11.97
C ASP A 424 28.21 10.45 10.81
N LEU A 425 26.94 10.36 10.39
CA LEU A 425 26.37 11.21 9.36
C LEU A 425 26.29 12.67 9.83
N CYS A 426 25.81 12.91 11.05
CA CYS A 426 25.79 14.27 11.63
C CYS A 426 27.21 14.85 11.72
N GLU A 427 28.18 14.09 12.22
CA GLU A 427 29.59 14.49 12.29
C GLU A 427 30.21 14.78 10.91
N ALA A 428 29.86 13.98 9.90
CA ALA A 428 30.28 14.20 8.52
C ALA A 428 29.69 15.49 7.93
N LEU A 429 28.45 15.83 8.24
CA LEU A 429 27.80 17.07 7.79
C LEU A 429 28.32 18.30 8.54
N GLU A 430 28.62 18.18 9.82
CA GLU A 430 29.25 19.25 10.63
C GLU A 430 30.69 19.56 10.19
N ASN A 431 31.39 18.56 9.60
CA ASN A 431 32.77 18.66 9.10
C ASN A 431 32.82 18.38 7.59
N PHE A 432 31.94 19.00 6.83
CA PHE A 432 31.72 18.66 5.43
C PHE A 432 32.93 18.91 4.52
N ASP A 433 33.70 19.93 4.79
CA ASP A 433 34.96 20.24 4.09
C ASP A 433 36.03 19.13 4.27
N ILE A 434 36.09 18.52 5.46
CA ILE A 434 36.94 17.35 5.72
C ILE A 434 36.40 16.10 4.99
N LEU A 435 35.09 15.93 4.91
CA LEU A 435 34.49 14.83 4.15
C LEU A 435 34.83 14.90 2.66
N LEU A 436 34.91 16.09 2.08
CA LEU A 436 35.29 16.30 0.68
C LEU A 436 36.77 15.94 0.38
N ALA A 437 37.63 15.90 1.40
CA ALA A 437 39.02 15.51 1.25
C ALA A 437 39.28 13.98 1.24
N LYS A 438 38.20 13.21 1.47
CA LYS A 438 38.22 11.72 1.44
C LYS A 438 37.62 11.20 0.15
#